data_0e73b883cad0ca34a75f956fe3557d45
#
_entry.id   0e73b883cad0ca34a75f956fe3557d45
#
_cell.length_a   1.000
_cell.length_b   1.000
_cell.length_c   1.000
_cell.angle_alpha   90.00
_cell.angle_beta   90.00
_cell.angle_gamma   90.00
#
_symmetry.space_group_name_H-M   'P 1'
#
loop_
_entity.id
_entity.type
_entity.pdbx_description
1 polymer ?
#
loop_
_entity_poly.entity_id
_entity_poly.type
_entity_poly.pdbx_seq_one_letter_code
_entity_poly.pdbx_strand_id
1 'polypeptide(L)'
;MNPNQKIMAIGSICMVIGIVSLMLQIGNMISIWVSHSFQTRAQHQAEAIRNTNFLTENAVASVILAGNSSLCPIRGWAVHSKDNSIRIGSKGDVFVIREPFISCSHLECRTFFLTQGALLNDKHSNGTVKDRSPHRTLMSCPVGEVPSPYNSRFESVAWSASACHDGTSWLTIGISGPDNGAVAVLKYNGIITDTIKSWRGNILRTQESECACVNGSCFTVMTDGPSNGQASYKIFKMKKGKVVKSVELNAPNYHYEECSCYPDAGEIMCVCRDNWHGSNRPWVSFNQNLEYQIGYICSGVFGDNPRPNDGTGSCGPVSPNGAYGIKGFSFKYGNGVWIGRTKSTNSRSGFEMVWDPNGWTDTDSDFSMKQDIVAITDWSGYSGSFVQHPELTGLDCIRPCFWVELIRGRPKESTIWTSGSSISFCGVNSETVSWSWPDGAELPFTIDK
;
A
#
# COMPACT_ATOMS: atom_id res chain seq x y z
N MET A 1 3.84 41.70 -81.83
CA MET A 1 2.88 40.63 -81.52
C MET A 1 1.58 40.85 -82.28
N ASN A 2 1.14 39.84 -83.02
CA ASN A 2 -0.11 39.84 -83.78
C ASN A 2 -1.30 40.00 -82.82
N PRO A 3 -2.37 40.73 -83.16
CA PRO A 3 -3.55 40.83 -82.27
C PRO A 3 -4.11 39.51 -81.76
N ASN A 4 -4.07 38.43 -82.56
CA ASN A 4 -4.52 37.10 -82.16
C ASN A 4 -3.63 36.50 -81.10
N GLN A 5 -2.35 36.77 -81.00
CA GLN A 5 -1.46 36.30 -79.94
C GLN A 5 -1.70 36.98 -78.58
N LYS A 6 -2.12 38.25 -78.66
CA LYS A 6 -2.51 39.01 -77.42
C LYS A 6 -3.80 38.47 -76.81
N ILE A 7 -4.79 38.09 -77.60
CA ILE A 7 -6.05 37.54 -77.18
C ILE A 7 -5.83 36.15 -76.58
N MET A 8 -4.99 35.28 -77.18
CA MET A 8 -4.64 33.98 -76.64
C MET A 8 -3.86 34.10 -75.31
N ALA A 9 -2.95 35.05 -75.19
CA ALA A 9 -2.19 35.24 -73.96
C ALA A 9 -3.10 35.72 -72.78
N ILE A 10 -4.05 36.62 -73.05
CA ILE A 10 -4.99 37.13 -72.05
C ILE A 10 -5.93 36.00 -71.63
N GLY A 11 -6.46 35.16 -72.54
CA GLY A 11 -7.32 34.03 -72.23
C GLY A 11 -6.61 32.99 -71.37
N SER A 12 -5.35 32.70 -71.67
CA SER A 12 -4.54 31.78 -70.88
C SER A 12 -4.25 32.28 -69.46
N ILE A 13 -3.98 33.59 -69.31
CA ILE A 13 -3.76 34.19 -68.00
C ILE A 13 -5.06 34.20 -67.18
N CYS A 14 -6.21 34.52 -67.75
CA CYS A 14 -7.50 34.45 -67.07
C CYS A 14 -7.86 33.04 -66.63
N MET A 15 -7.55 32.03 -67.46
CA MET A 15 -7.80 30.65 -67.10
C MET A 15 -6.91 30.15 -65.96
N VAL A 16 -5.62 30.52 -65.95
CA VAL A 16 -4.72 30.22 -64.83
C VAL A 16 -5.16 30.89 -63.51
N ILE A 17 -5.55 32.16 -63.58
CA ILE A 17 -6.04 32.89 -62.40
C ILE A 17 -7.33 32.25 -61.89
N GLY A 18 -8.23 31.85 -62.76
CA GLY A 18 -9.45 31.11 -62.39
C GLY A 18 -9.18 29.79 -61.71
N ILE A 19 -8.24 29.01 -62.22
CA ILE A 19 -7.84 27.72 -61.62
C ILE A 19 -7.17 27.91 -60.27
N VAL A 20 -6.27 28.87 -60.11
CA VAL A 20 -5.63 29.19 -58.83
C VAL A 20 -6.64 29.66 -57.80
N SER A 21 -7.60 30.52 -58.19
CA SER A 21 -8.68 30.97 -57.29
C SER A 21 -9.56 29.80 -56.83
N LEU A 22 -9.92 28.90 -57.72
CA LEU A 22 -10.70 27.70 -57.38
C LEU A 22 -9.94 26.75 -56.44
N MET A 23 -8.66 26.55 -56.68
CA MET A 23 -7.80 25.74 -55.81
C MET A 23 -7.67 26.32 -54.40
N LEU A 24 -7.54 27.63 -54.28
CA LEU A 24 -7.52 28.34 -52.98
C LEU A 24 -8.86 28.23 -52.26
N GLN A 25 -9.98 28.33 -52.95
CA GLN A 25 -11.31 28.15 -52.35
C GLN A 25 -11.54 26.72 -51.87
N ILE A 26 -11.14 25.73 -52.67
CA ILE A 26 -11.22 24.31 -52.29
C ILE A 26 -10.32 24.04 -51.07
N GLY A 27 -9.09 24.57 -51.08
CA GLY A 27 -8.16 24.46 -49.95
C GLY A 27 -8.74 25.05 -48.66
N ASN A 28 -9.35 26.21 -48.73
CA ASN A 28 -10.00 26.83 -47.59
C ASN A 28 -11.22 26.03 -47.09
N MET A 29 -12.05 25.51 -47.99
CA MET A 29 -13.18 24.67 -47.61
C MET A 29 -12.74 23.37 -46.94
N ILE A 30 -11.70 22.71 -47.47
CA ILE A 30 -11.12 21.51 -46.86
C ILE A 30 -10.55 21.84 -45.49
N SER A 31 -9.81 22.96 -45.33
CA SER A 31 -9.26 23.38 -44.05
C SER A 31 -10.34 23.65 -43.00
N ILE A 32 -11.43 24.34 -43.41
CA ILE A 32 -12.56 24.62 -42.53
C ILE A 32 -13.26 23.30 -42.13
N TRP A 33 -13.47 22.41 -43.09
CA TRP A 33 -14.13 21.12 -42.83
C TRP A 33 -13.29 20.23 -41.90
N VAL A 34 -11.98 20.15 -42.11
CA VAL A 34 -11.05 19.40 -41.24
C VAL A 34 -11.04 20.02 -39.85
N SER A 35 -10.93 21.35 -39.75
CA SER A 35 -10.96 22.02 -38.44
C SER A 35 -12.28 21.79 -37.69
N HIS A 36 -13.40 21.89 -38.39
CA HIS A 36 -14.72 21.61 -37.79
C HIS A 36 -14.87 20.15 -37.35
N SER A 37 -14.32 19.21 -38.16
CA SER A 37 -14.34 17.80 -37.84
C SER A 37 -13.47 17.45 -36.62
N PHE A 38 -12.33 18.11 -36.46
CA PHE A 38 -11.48 17.98 -35.26
C PHE A 38 -12.13 18.59 -34.02
N GLN A 39 -12.76 19.76 -34.15
CA GLN A 39 -13.46 20.40 -33.02
C GLN A 39 -14.65 19.58 -32.54
N THR A 40 -15.44 18.99 -33.43
CA THR A 40 -16.57 18.15 -33.06
C THR A 40 -16.11 16.87 -32.37
N ARG A 41 -15.03 16.23 -32.83
CA ARG A 41 -14.43 15.06 -32.16
C ARG A 41 -13.94 15.40 -30.77
N ALA A 42 -13.22 16.51 -30.62
CA ALA A 42 -12.71 16.95 -29.31
C ALA A 42 -13.87 17.27 -28.35
N GLN A 43 -14.96 17.88 -28.83
CA GLN A 43 -16.14 18.15 -28.04
C GLN A 43 -16.84 16.86 -27.59
N HIS A 44 -17.02 15.89 -28.50
CA HIS A 44 -17.60 14.59 -28.15
C HIS A 44 -16.75 13.81 -27.14
N GLN A 45 -15.41 13.87 -27.29
CA GLN A 45 -14.52 13.26 -26.31
C GLN A 45 -14.58 13.96 -24.94
N ALA A 46 -14.61 15.27 -24.92
CA ALA A 46 -14.72 16.04 -23.66
C ALA A 46 -16.09 15.79 -22.97
N GLU A 47 -17.14 15.63 -23.74
CA GLU A 47 -18.46 15.29 -23.21
C GLU A 47 -18.52 13.86 -22.71
N ALA A 48 -17.92 12.90 -23.42
CA ALA A 48 -17.81 11.52 -22.98
C ALA A 48 -17.01 11.41 -21.68
N ILE A 49 -15.90 12.14 -21.56
CA ILE A 49 -15.10 12.20 -20.33
C ILE A 49 -15.91 12.81 -19.18
N ARG A 50 -16.61 13.91 -19.42
CA ARG A 50 -17.47 14.54 -18.40
C ARG A 50 -18.58 13.61 -17.95
N ASN A 51 -19.26 12.92 -18.87
CA ASN A 51 -20.31 11.98 -18.56
C ASN A 51 -19.78 10.76 -17.78
N THR A 52 -18.60 10.25 -18.14
CA THR A 52 -17.94 9.16 -17.42
C THR A 52 -17.56 9.61 -16.00
N ASN A 53 -16.99 10.80 -15.84
CA ASN A 53 -16.64 11.34 -14.53
C ASN A 53 -17.89 11.56 -13.67
N PHE A 54 -18.96 12.12 -14.25
CA PHE A 54 -20.22 12.33 -13.56
C PHE A 54 -20.85 11.00 -13.09
N LEU A 55 -20.88 9.98 -13.95
CA LEU A 55 -21.39 8.64 -13.58
C LEU A 55 -20.50 8.00 -12.50
N THR A 56 -19.19 8.16 -12.59
CA THR A 56 -18.24 7.65 -11.62
C THR A 56 -18.42 8.34 -10.26
N GLU A 57 -18.53 9.66 -10.23
CA GLU A 57 -18.76 10.42 -9.00
C GLU A 57 -20.10 10.05 -8.33
N ASN A 58 -21.15 9.89 -9.09
CA ASN A 58 -22.45 9.46 -8.56
C ASN A 58 -22.43 8.00 -8.09
N ALA A 59 -21.70 7.11 -8.77
CA ALA A 59 -21.50 5.74 -8.34
C ALA A 59 -20.69 5.67 -7.03
N VAL A 60 -19.64 6.48 -6.90
CA VAL A 60 -18.81 6.58 -5.69
C VAL A 60 -19.63 6.93 -4.45
N ALA A 61 -20.56 7.87 -4.58
CA ALA A 61 -21.40 8.32 -3.47
C ALA A 61 -22.32 7.23 -2.90
N SER A 62 -22.58 6.16 -3.65
CA SER A 62 -23.49 5.07 -3.27
C SER A 62 -22.80 3.73 -3.00
N VAL A 63 -21.49 3.63 -3.26
CA VAL A 63 -20.73 2.38 -3.07
C VAL A 63 -20.39 2.19 -1.60
N ILE A 64 -20.61 0.98 -1.12
CA ILE A 64 -20.17 0.49 0.19
C ILE A 64 -19.43 -0.81 -0.05
N LEU A 65 -18.19 -0.90 0.45
CA LEU A 65 -17.43 -2.14 0.39
C LEU A 65 -18.06 -3.16 1.34
N ALA A 66 -18.79 -4.12 0.77
CA ALA A 66 -19.57 -5.09 1.53
C ALA A 66 -18.70 -6.08 2.30
N GLY A 67 -17.62 -6.58 1.67
CA GLY A 67 -16.65 -7.46 2.31
C GLY A 67 -17.17 -8.83 2.73
N ASN A 68 -18.42 -9.19 2.37
CA ASN A 68 -19.00 -10.50 2.72
C ASN A 68 -18.42 -11.66 1.92
N SER A 69 -17.72 -11.35 0.83
CA SER A 69 -17.01 -12.35 0.02
C SER A 69 -15.82 -12.92 0.78
N SER A 70 -15.50 -14.17 0.48
CA SER A 70 -14.28 -14.82 0.97
C SER A 70 -13.07 -14.43 0.13
N LEU A 71 -11.87 -14.70 0.64
CA LEU A 71 -10.64 -14.56 -0.11
C LEU A 71 -10.65 -15.46 -1.36
N CYS A 72 -10.08 -14.96 -2.45
CA CYS A 72 -9.89 -15.76 -3.67
C CYS A 72 -8.94 -16.93 -3.43
N PRO A 73 -9.16 -18.08 -4.09
CA PRO A 73 -8.19 -19.18 -4.09
C PRO A 73 -6.86 -18.73 -4.69
N ILE A 74 -5.75 -19.08 -4.03
CA ILE A 74 -4.40 -18.61 -4.40
C ILE A 74 -3.46 -19.80 -4.56
N ARG A 75 -2.72 -19.81 -5.68
CA ARG A 75 -1.64 -20.75 -5.95
C ARG A 75 -0.30 -20.06 -6.26
N GLY A 76 -0.31 -18.77 -6.43
CA GLY A 76 0.86 -17.98 -6.74
C GLY A 76 0.60 -16.49 -6.52
N TRP A 77 1.66 -15.71 -6.68
CA TRP A 77 1.66 -14.27 -6.42
C TRP A 77 2.29 -13.55 -7.61
N ALA A 78 1.55 -12.65 -8.22
CA ALA A 78 2.00 -11.87 -9.37
C ALA A 78 2.32 -10.42 -8.97
N VAL A 79 3.34 -9.84 -9.58
CA VAL A 79 3.73 -8.44 -9.32
C VAL A 79 2.55 -7.52 -9.60
N HIS A 80 2.23 -6.67 -8.65
CA HIS A 80 1.23 -5.62 -8.77
C HIS A 80 1.87 -4.25 -9.02
N SER A 81 2.89 -3.88 -8.24
CA SER A 81 3.59 -2.62 -8.40
C SER A 81 5.03 -2.67 -7.88
N LYS A 82 5.87 -1.77 -8.39
CA LYS A 82 7.24 -1.54 -7.92
C LYS A 82 7.61 -0.08 -8.21
N ASP A 83 8.01 0.67 -7.20
CA ASP A 83 8.26 2.10 -7.37
C ASP A 83 9.71 2.48 -7.72
N ASN A 84 10.70 1.67 -7.35
CA ASN A 84 12.13 1.94 -7.55
C ASN A 84 12.58 3.31 -6.99
N SER A 85 11.99 3.76 -5.89
CA SER A 85 12.13 5.12 -5.39
C SER A 85 13.55 5.49 -5.02
N ILE A 86 14.31 4.59 -4.41
CA ILE A 86 15.69 4.89 -3.98
C ILE A 86 16.61 5.06 -5.19
N ARG A 87 16.48 4.20 -6.19
CA ARG A 87 17.24 4.34 -7.44
C ARG A 87 16.93 5.67 -8.15
N ILE A 88 15.66 6.02 -8.24
CA ILE A 88 15.21 7.27 -8.84
C ILE A 88 15.64 8.47 -7.99
N GLY A 89 15.59 8.36 -6.66
CA GLY A 89 15.99 9.39 -5.72
C GLY A 89 17.46 9.76 -5.75
N SER A 90 18.32 8.95 -6.36
CA SER A 90 19.72 9.30 -6.58
C SER A 90 19.89 10.53 -7.51
N LYS A 91 18.94 10.79 -8.37
CA LYS A 91 18.96 11.87 -9.37
C LYS A 91 17.70 12.74 -9.39
N GLY A 92 16.70 12.42 -8.59
CA GLY A 92 15.42 13.12 -8.54
C GLY A 92 14.99 13.47 -7.13
N ASP A 93 13.92 14.24 -7.01
CA ASP A 93 13.36 14.64 -5.73
C ASP A 93 12.40 13.54 -5.23
N VAL A 94 12.90 12.71 -4.32
CA VAL A 94 12.17 11.61 -3.70
C VAL A 94 12.29 11.73 -2.19
N PHE A 95 11.19 11.56 -1.47
CA PHE A 95 11.19 11.61 -0.01
C PHE A 95 11.99 10.46 0.61
N VAL A 96 12.67 10.75 1.71
CA VAL A 96 13.10 9.73 2.65
C VAL A 96 11.87 9.20 3.37
N ILE A 97 11.59 7.93 3.23
CA ILE A 97 10.40 7.30 3.82
C ILE A 97 10.73 6.01 4.54
N ARG A 98 9.87 5.63 5.46
CA ARG A 98 9.74 4.29 6.00
C ARG A 98 8.25 3.94 6.13
N GLU A 99 7.97 2.70 6.45
CA GLU A 99 6.64 2.16 6.66
C GLU A 99 5.67 2.48 5.51
N PRO A 100 6.06 2.19 4.23
CA PRO A 100 5.10 2.28 3.14
C PRO A 100 4.04 1.19 3.30
N PHE A 101 2.82 1.49 2.94
CA PHE A 101 1.77 0.49 2.80
C PHE A 101 0.83 0.85 1.66
N ILE A 102 0.09 -0.13 1.18
CA ILE A 102 -0.86 0.05 0.08
C ILE A 102 -2.27 -0.18 0.60
N SER A 103 -3.19 0.65 0.16
CA SER A 103 -4.62 0.47 0.34
C SER A 103 -5.35 0.80 -0.95
N CYS A 104 -6.38 0.02 -1.26
CA CYS A 104 -7.19 0.20 -2.47
C CYS A 104 -8.61 0.62 -2.11
N SER A 105 -9.13 1.59 -2.88
CA SER A 105 -10.55 1.88 -2.94
C SER A 105 -11.22 0.93 -3.94
N HIS A 106 -12.49 1.19 -4.26
CA HIS A 106 -13.20 0.50 -5.34
C HIS A 106 -12.80 1.01 -6.74
N LEU A 107 -11.91 2.01 -6.84
CA LEU A 107 -11.48 2.62 -8.10
C LEU A 107 -9.97 2.58 -8.32
N GLU A 108 -9.16 2.70 -7.27
CA GLU A 108 -7.71 2.81 -7.37
C GLU A 108 -6.99 2.26 -6.14
N CYS A 109 -5.70 1.97 -6.30
CA CYS A 109 -4.80 1.69 -5.20
C CYS A 109 -3.86 2.88 -4.98
N ARG A 110 -3.55 3.18 -3.73
CA ARG A 110 -2.62 4.22 -3.32
C ARG A 110 -1.54 3.67 -2.41
N THR A 111 -0.34 4.21 -2.54
CA THR A 111 0.75 3.99 -1.61
C THR A 111 0.73 5.08 -0.55
N PHE A 112 0.64 4.68 0.71
CA PHE A 112 0.77 5.53 1.89
C PHE A 112 2.16 5.31 2.48
N PHE A 113 2.76 6.36 3.03
CA PHE A 113 4.10 6.28 3.58
C PHE A 113 4.33 7.35 4.64
N LEU A 114 5.29 7.09 5.54
CA LEU A 114 5.71 8.03 6.57
C LEU A 114 7.03 8.69 6.14
N THR A 115 6.98 9.97 5.84
CA THR A 115 8.18 10.74 5.48
C THR A 115 8.99 11.09 6.71
N GLN A 116 10.26 11.41 6.49
CA GLN A 116 11.16 11.98 7.51
C GLN A 116 11.31 13.51 7.36
N GLY A 117 10.58 14.13 6.44
CA GLY A 117 10.68 15.56 6.18
C GLY A 117 11.90 15.96 5.36
N ALA A 118 12.48 15.05 4.60
CA ALA A 118 13.68 15.26 3.81
C ALA A 118 13.61 14.53 2.47
N LEU A 119 14.42 14.98 1.52
CA LEU A 119 14.64 14.31 0.24
C LEU A 119 15.93 13.47 0.28
N LEU A 120 15.94 12.34 -0.44
CA LEU A 120 17.07 11.40 -0.45
C LEU A 120 18.39 12.04 -0.90
N ASN A 121 18.34 12.92 -1.90
CA ASN A 121 19.51 13.57 -2.46
C ASN A 121 19.82 14.94 -1.83
N ASP A 122 19.28 15.23 -0.65
CA ASP A 122 19.46 16.48 0.08
C ASP A 122 20.26 16.24 1.38
N LYS A 123 21.01 17.25 1.81
CA LYS A 123 21.74 17.24 3.08
C LYS A 123 20.84 17.03 4.31
N HIS A 124 19.56 17.44 4.21
CA HIS A 124 18.57 17.23 5.27
C HIS A 124 18.21 15.76 5.49
N SER A 125 18.60 14.87 4.57
CA SER A 125 18.48 13.42 4.76
C SER A 125 19.38 12.88 5.87
N ASN A 126 20.38 13.65 6.29
CA ASN A 126 21.32 13.22 7.31
C ASN A 126 20.62 12.96 8.66
N GLY A 127 20.82 11.76 9.19
CA GLY A 127 20.27 11.36 10.48
C GLY A 127 18.77 10.98 10.45
N THR A 128 18.17 10.81 9.29
CA THR A 128 16.76 10.40 9.13
C THR A 128 16.58 8.91 9.39
N VAL A 129 16.93 8.46 10.58
CA VAL A 129 16.85 7.05 11.00
C VAL A 129 15.89 6.82 12.17
N LYS A 130 15.37 7.88 12.79
CA LYS A 130 14.50 7.80 13.97
C LYS A 130 13.11 7.36 13.59
N ASP A 131 12.54 6.46 14.39
CA ASP A 131 11.16 6.00 14.20
C ASP A 131 10.14 7.11 14.47
N ARG A 132 10.39 7.93 15.49
CA ARG A 132 9.49 9.02 15.89
C ARG A 132 10.23 10.36 15.93
N SER A 133 9.62 11.34 15.29
CA SER A 133 10.05 12.74 15.32
C SER A 133 8.86 13.64 14.97
N PRO A 134 8.92 14.94 15.29
CA PRO A 134 7.87 15.87 14.87
C PRO A 134 7.83 16.13 13.36
N HIS A 135 8.83 15.67 12.61
CA HIS A 135 8.89 15.79 11.15
C HIS A 135 8.22 14.64 10.40
N ARG A 136 7.86 13.57 11.08
CA ARG A 136 7.21 12.43 10.44
C ARG A 136 5.79 12.81 10.00
N THR A 137 5.47 12.42 8.78
CA THR A 137 4.23 12.81 8.10
C THR A 137 3.69 11.65 7.27
N LEU A 138 2.40 11.37 7.43
CA LEU A 138 1.69 10.46 6.55
C LEU A 138 1.33 11.19 5.26
N MET A 139 1.80 10.64 4.15
CA MET A 139 1.49 11.11 2.80
C MET A 139 1.07 9.94 1.93
N SER A 140 0.50 10.22 0.77
CA SER A 140 0.13 9.20 -0.19
C SER A 140 0.39 9.65 -1.63
N CYS A 141 0.66 8.68 -2.50
CA CYS A 141 0.79 8.88 -3.93
C CYS A 141 0.10 7.73 -4.68
N PRO A 142 -0.13 7.83 -5.98
CA PRO A 142 -0.64 6.71 -6.76
C PRO A 142 0.31 5.51 -6.67
N VAL A 143 -0.25 4.30 -6.60
CA VAL A 143 0.54 3.06 -6.49
C VAL A 143 1.49 2.91 -7.69
N GLY A 144 2.71 2.45 -7.43
CA GLY A 144 3.74 2.27 -8.45
C GLY A 144 4.52 3.53 -8.82
N GLU A 145 4.11 4.70 -8.32
CA GLU A 145 4.85 5.95 -8.47
C GLU A 145 5.77 6.19 -7.29
N VAL A 146 6.82 6.99 -7.52
CA VAL A 146 7.77 7.32 -6.45
C VAL A 146 7.17 8.31 -5.46
N PRO A 147 7.45 8.20 -4.16
CA PRO A 147 7.04 9.17 -3.16
C PRO A 147 7.79 10.50 -3.34
N SER A 148 7.21 11.43 -4.08
CA SER A 148 7.85 12.70 -4.40
C SER A 148 6.98 13.90 -4.04
N PRO A 149 7.56 15.12 -3.88
CA PRO A 149 6.78 16.34 -3.65
C PRO A 149 5.80 16.67 -4.78
N TYR A 150 6.03 16.13 -5.98
CA TYR A 150 5.26 16.47 -7.18
C TYR A 150 3.96 15.67 -7.33
N ASN A 151 3.85 14.51 -6.70
CA ASN A 151 2.71 13.60 -6.84
C ASN A 151 2.06 13.21 -5.52
N SER A 152 2.61 13.66 -4.39
CA SER A 152 2.20 13.20 -3.08
C SER A 152 1.26 14.17 -2.41
N ARG A 153 0.25 13.61 -1.74
CA ARG A 153 -0.76 14.33 -0.99
C ARG A 153 -0.46 14.21 0.50
N PHE A 154 -0.53 15.33 1.22
CA PHE A 154 -0.49 15.35 2.69
C PHE A 154 -1.74 14.67 3.25
N GLU A 155 -1.57 13.80 4.22
CA GLU A 155 -2.68 13.13 4.90
C GLU A 155 -2.75 13.54 6.38
N SER A 156 -1.66 13.45 7.11
CA SER A 156 -1.63 13.76 8.55
C SER A 156 -0.20 13.89 9.06
N VAL A 157 -0.01 14.62 10.15
CA VAL A 157 1.24 14.53 10.92
C VAL A 157 1.22 13.21 11.68
N ALA A 158 2.21 12.35 11.45
CA ALA A 158 2.19 11.02 12.03
C ALA A 158 3.56 10.35 12.01
N TRP A 159 3.88 9.61 13.06
CA TRP A 159 4.98 8.65 13.08
C TRP A 159 4.48 7.19 13.19
N SER A 160 3.18 6.98 13.34
CA SER A 160 2.50 5.69 13.18
C SER A 160 1.15 5.92 12.51
N ALA A 161 0.74 5.03 11.61
CA ALA A 161 -0.40 5.33 10.75
C ALA A 161 -1.17 4.08 10.29
N SER A 162 -2.39 4.33 9.82
CA SER A 162 -3.21 3.42 9.04
C SER A 162 -4.09 4.23 8.09
N ALA A 163 -4.59 3.61 7.05
CA ALA A 163 -5.55 4.21 6.13
C ALA A 163 -6.36 3.11 5.43
N CYS A 164 -7.58 3.43 5.06
CA CYS A 164 -8.43 2.54 4.27
C CYS A 164 -9.57 3.34 3.62
N HIS A 165 -10.23 2.76 2.63
CA HIS A 165 -11.35 3.35 1.93
C HIS A 165 -12.59 2.50 2.16
N ASP A 166 -13.70 3.12 2.54
CA ASP A 166 -14.95 2.41 2.86
C ASP A 166 -15.90 2.25 1.66
N GLY A 167 -15.43 2.64 0.48
CA GLY A 167 -16.24 2.70 -0.74
C GLY A 167 -16.80 4.09 -1.03
N THR A 168 -16.72 5.00 -0.07
CA THR A 168 -17.19 6.39 -0.21
C THR A 168 -16.05 7.38 -0.08
N SER A 169 -15.22 7.25 0.97
CA SER A 169 -14.11 8.16 1.22
C SER A 169 -12.94 7.46 1.92
N TRP A 170 -11.77 8.09 1.85
CA TRP A 170 -10.60 7.68 2.59
C TRP A 170 -10.74 8.02 4.07
N LEU A 171 -10.50 7.03 4.91
CA LEU A 171 -10.20 7.18 6.33
C LEU A 171 -8.68 7.13 6.50
N THR A 172 -8.11 8.13 7.17
CA THR A 172 -6.71 8.12 7.58
C THR A 172 -6.59 8.24 9.08
N ILE A 173 -5.63 7.53 9.65
CA ILE A 173 -5.31 7.54 11.07
C ILE A 173 -3.84 7.89 11.19
N GLY A 174 -3.54 9.03 11.82
CA GLY A 174 -2.18 9.48 12.04
C GLY A 174 -1.93 9.70 13.53
N ILE A 175 -0.92 9.02 14.09
CA ILE A 175 -0.52 9.11 15.48
C ILE A 175 0.74 9.94 15.58
N SER A 176 0.73 10.95 16.43
CA SER A 176 1.89 11.80 16.73
C SER A 176 1.82 12.32 18.15
N GLY A 177 2.86 13.04 18.57
CA GLY A 177 2.96 13.63 19.90
C GLY A 177 4.05 12.97 20.74
N PRO A 178 4.14 13.33 22.03
CA PRO A 178 5.13 12.75 22.92
C PRO A 178 4.80 11.28 23.24
N ASP A 179 5.83 10.52 23.59
CA ASP A 179 5.70 9.08 23.88
C ASP A 179 4.68 8.78 25.00
N ASN A 180 4.55 9.69 25.97
CA ASN A 180 3.64 9.53 27.09
C ASN A 180 2.26 10.16 26.89
N GLY A 181 2.00 10.76 25.76
CA GLY A 181 0.75 11.49 25.52
C GLY A 181 0.42 11.62 24.03
N ALA A 182 0.75 10.60 23.23
CA ALA A 182 0.44 10.60 21.79
C ALA A 182 -1.08 10.57 21.55
N VAL A 183 -1.47 11.11 20.41
CA VAL A 183 -2.87 11.19 19.98
C VAL A 183 -2.97 10.68 18.54
N ALA A 184 -3.94 9.81 18.31
CA ALA A 184 -4.36 9.42 16.98
C ALA A 184 -5.43 10.39 16.46
N VAL A 185 -5.17 10.99 15.31
CA VAL A 185 -6.12 11.86 14.63
C VAL A 185 -6.76 11.08 13.49
N LEU A 186 -8.09 10.98 13.51
CA LEU A 186 -8.87 10.36 12.47
C LEU A 186 -9.36 11.43 11.51
N LYS A 187 -9.10 11.23 10.21
CA LYS A 187 -9.63 12.09 9.14
C LYS A 187 -10.47 11.26 8.18
N TYR A 188 -11.61 11.80 7.83
CA TYR A 188 -12.49 11.22 6.83
C TYR A 188 -12.70 12.23 5.72
N ASN A 189 -12.37 11.84 4.49
CA ASN A 189 -12.33 12.74 3.33
C ASN A 189 -11.48 14.00 3.59
N GLY A 190 -10.33 13.83 4.27
CA GLY A 190 -9.39 14.90 4.58
C GLY A 190 -9.77 15.80 5.75
N ILE A 191 -10.91 15.57 6.41
CA ILE A 191 -11.42 16.39 7.51
C ILE A 191 -11.28 15.62 8.82
N ILE A 192 -10.77 16.28 9.87
CA ILE A 192 -10.66 15.68 11.20
C ILE A 192 -12.07 15.41 11.73
N THR A 193 -12.34 14.16 12.04
CA THR A 193 -13.65 13.69 12.51
C THR A 193 -13.63 13.14 13.93
N ASP A 194 -12.48 12.69 14.41
CA ASP A 194 -12.34 12.14 15.76
C ASP A 194 -10.86 12.08 16.18
N THR A 195 -10.64 11.83 17.46
CA THR A 195 -9.32 11.60 18.04
C THR A 195 -9.35 10.43 19.03
N ILE A 196 -8.24 9.71 19.13
CA ILE A 196 -8.02 8.66 20.14
C ILE A 196 -6.78 9.06 20.94
N LYS A 197 -6.94 9.30 22.24
CA LYS A 197 -5.82 9.60 23.12
C LYS A 197 -5.16 8.33 23.63
N SER A 198 -3.85 8.37 23.83
CA SER A 198 -3.12 7.32 24.54
C SER A 198 -3.80 7.02 25.87
N TRP A 199 -4.04 5.74 26.16
CA TRP A 199 -4.72 5.30 27.39
C TRP A 199 -3.77 4.65 28.40
N ARG A 200 -2.54 4.35 27.99
CA ARG A 200 -1.47 3.82 28.86
C ARG A 200 -0.29 4.78 29.00
N GLY A 201 -0.22 5.82 28.14
CA GLY A 201 0.88 6.77 28.16
C GLY A 201 2.22 6.19 27.73
N ASN A 202 2.24 5.19 26.87
CA ASN A 202 3.47 4.52 26.48
C ASN A 202 3.47 4.16 24.98
N ILE A 203 3.66 5.17 24.14
CA ILE A 203 3.79 5.09 22.70
C ILE A 203 2.56 4.40 22.08
N LEU A 204 1.45 5.13 22.01
CA LEU A 204 0.28 4.72 21.22
C LEU A 204 0.73 4.51 19.78
N ARG A 205 0.39 3.36 19.21
CA ARG A 205 0.83 2.96 17.87
C ARG A 205 -0.19 2.07 17.21
N THR A 206 -0.17 2.00 15.89
CA THR A 206 -1.15 1.26 15.10
C THR A 206 -0.48 0.40 14.02
N GLN A 207 -1.19 0.07 12.98
CA GLN A 207 -0.90 -1.03 12.07
C GLN A 207 0.30 -0.83 11.16
N GLU A 208 0.58 0.37 10.69
CA GLU A 208 1.51 0.63 9.57
C GLU A 208 1.10 -0.15 8.30
N SER A 209 -0.18 -0.43 8.16
CA SER A 209 -0.82 -1.06 7.00
C SER A 209 -2.29 -0.67 6.96
N GLU A 210 -3.03 -1.13 5.94
CA GLU A 210 -4.42 -0.71 5.80
C GLU A 210 -5.32 -1.22 6.92
N CYS A 211 -6.30 -0.39 7.31
CA CYS A 211 -7.43 -0.83 8.09
C CYS A 211 -8.40 -1.63 7.20
N ALA A 212 -9.26 -2.43 7.80
CA ALA A 212 -10.20 -3.27 7.07
C ALA A 212 -11.61 -2.69 7.14
N CYS A 213 -12.27 -2.59 5.99
CA CYS A 213 -13.63 -2.05 5.92
C CYS A 213 -14.62 -3.11 5.46
N VAL A 214 -15.75 -3.21 6.15
CA VAL A 214 -16.88 -4.10 5.86
C VAL A 214 -18.18 -3.35 6.11
N ASN A 215 -19.07 -3.36 5.14
CA ASN A 215 -20.41 -2.74 5.25
C ASN A 215 -20.38 -1.28 5.70
N GLY A 216 -19.41 -0.49 5.21
CA GLY A 216 -19.25 0.92 5.54
C GLY A 216 -18.62 1.18 6.91
N SER A 217 -18.30 0.17 7.69
CA SER A 217 -17.51 0.27 8.92
C SER A 217 -16.06 -0.11 8.65
N CYS A 218 -15.12 0.56 9.32
CA CYS A 218 -13.70 0.27 9.23
C CYS A 218 -13.15 -0.11 10.60
N PHE A 219 -12.17 -1.00 10.61
CA PHE A 219 -11.63 -1.61 11.83
C PHE A 219 -10.11 -1.50 11.85
N THR A 220 -9.58 -1.15 13.00
CA THR A 220 -8.13 -1.12 13.23
C THR A 220 -7.80 -1.65 14.62
N VAL A 221 -6.54 -2.05 14.79
CA VAL A 221 -5.96 -2.45 16.07
C VAL A 221 -4.88 -1.47 16.46
N MET A 222 -4.93 -0.99 17.69
CA MET A 222 -3.90 -0.14 18.27
C MET A 222 -3.29 -0.79 19.52
N THR A 223 -2.05 -0.44 19.77
CA THR A 223 -1.27 -0.91 20.91
C THR A 223 -0.80 0.29 21.72
N ASP A 224 -0.85 0.18 23.03
CA ASP A 224 -0.30 1.15 23.97
C ASP A 224 0.32 0.38 25.15
N GLY A 225 1.56 0.67 25.49
CA GLY A 225 2.25 -0.03 26.54
C GLY A 225 3.64 -0.53 26.11
N PRO A 226 4.34 -1.29 26.97
CA PRO A 226 5.71 -1.72 26.70
C PRO A 226 5.83 -2.60 25.46
N SER A 227 6.94 -2.48 24.77
CA SER A 227 7.27 -3.31 23.59
C SER A 227 7.95 -4.64 23.94
N ASN A 228 8.30 -4.84 25.20
CA ASN A 228 8.99 -6.05 25.68
C ASN A 228 8.29 -6.67 26.91
N GLY A 229 7.00 -6.49 27.02
CA GLY A 229 6.19 -6.99 28.11
C GLY A 229 4.70 -6.89 27.81
N GLN A 230 3.85 -7.17 28.77
CA GLN A 230 2.41 -7.06 28.61
C GLN A 230 2.01 -5.62 28.31
N ALA A 231 1.39 -5.42 27.17
CA ALA A 231 0.83 -4.15 26.75
C ALA A 231 -0.71 -4.21 26.71
N SER A 232 -1.32 -3.15 26.28
CA SER A 232 -2.76 -3.04 26.09
C SER A 232 -3.08 -2.93 24.59
N TYR A 233 -4.04 -3.69 24.12
CA TYR A 233 -4.44 -3.78 22.73
C TYR A 233 -5.93 -3.52 22.63
N LYS A 234 -6.32 -2.63 21.70
CA LYS A 234 -7.73 -2.32 21.47
C LYS A 234 -8.08 -2.46 20.00
N ILE A 235 -9.24 -3.03 19.76
CA ILE A 235 -9.92 -3.00 18.45
C ILE A 235 -10.83 -1.78 18.44
N PHE A 236 -10.76 -1.01 17.37
CA PHE A 236 -11.64 0.14 17.13
C PHE A 236 -12.50 -0.11 15.91
N LYS A 237 -13.80 0.11 16.07
CA LYS A 237 -14.77 0.16 14.98
C LYS A 237 -15.08 1.62 14.68
N MET A 238 -14.98 2.01 13.43
CA MET A 238 -15.17 3.38 12.98
C MET A 238 -16.21 3.43 11.87
N LYS A 239 -17.04 4.47 11.87
CA LYS A 239 -17.95 4.80 10.78
C LYS A 239 -17.75 6.26 10.40
N LYS A 240 -17.49 6.51 9.11
CA LYS A 240 -17.26 7.86 8.57
C LYS A 240 -16.28 8.67 9.43
N GLY A 241 -15.18 8.02 9.83
CA GLY A 241 -14.12 8.63 10.60
C GLY A 241 -14.39 8.84 12.09
N LYS A 242 -15.46 8.27 12.64
CA LYS A 242 -15.79 8.35 14.08
C LYS A 242 -15.72 6.98 14.72
N VAL A 243 -15.11 6.90 15.89
CA VAL A 243 -15.10 5.69 16.70
C VAL A 243 -16.52 5.46 17.24
N VAL A 244 -17.12 4.35 16.86
CA VAL A 244 -18.46 3.96 17.32
C VAL A 244 -18.43 2.87 18.37
N LYS A 245 -17.35 2.09 18.43
CA LYS A 245 -17.16 1.06 19.43
C LYS A 245 -15.67 0.72 19.56
N SER A 246 -15.24 0.34 20.76
CA SER A 246 -13.91 -0.21 20.99
C SER A 246 -13.97 -1.32 22.03
N VAL A 247 -13.02 -2.25 21.93
CA VAL A 247 -12.87 -3.36 22.86
C VAL A 247 -11.39 -3.54 23.17
N GLU A 248 -11.04 -3.65 24.44
CA GLU A 248 -9.70 -4.06 24.87
C GLU A 248 -9.60 -5.58 24.86
N LEU A 249 -8.52 -6.09 24.26
CA LEU A 249 -8.29 -7.53 24.24
C LEU A 249 -7.93 -8.06 25.63
N ASN A 250 -8.62 -9.09 26.06
CA ASN A 250 -8.18 -9.90 27.17
C ASN A 250 -7.19 -10.95 26.66
N ALA A 251 -5.92 -10.58 26.63
CA ALA A 251 -4.85 -11.34 25.99
C ALA A 251 -3.60 -11.43 26.90
N PRO A 252 -3.73 -12.06 28.08
CA PRO A 252 -2.59 -12.21 28.99
C PRO A 252 -1.51 -13.07 28.32
N ASN A 253 -0.27 -12.62 28.43
CA ASN A 253 0.90 -13.26 27.84
C ASN A 253 0.93 -13.25 26.28
N TYR A 254 0.10 -12.44 25.65
CA TYR A 254 0.16 -12.15 24.23
C TYR A 254 0.81 -10.77 23.99
N HIS A 255 1.39 -10.61 22.81
CA HIS A 255 1.87 -9.30 22.39
C HIS A 255 1.44 -9.03 20.96
N TYR A 256 0.84 -7.87 20.72
CA TYR A 256 0.30 -7.46 19.42
C TYR A 256 0.84 -6.10 19.03
N GLU A 257 1.57 -6.03 17.95
CA GLU A 257 1.99 -4.79 17.33
C GLU A 257 1.85 -4.87 15.82
N GLU A 258 1.70 -3.72 15.20
CA GLU A 258 1.79 -3.57 13.74
C GLU A 258 0.97 -4.63 13.01
N CYS A 259 -0.29 -4.79 13.41
CA CYS A 259 -1.18 -5.80 12.83
C CYS A 259 -1.41 -5.55 11.35
N SER A 260 -1.47 -6.63 10.57
CA SER A 260 -1.88 -6.65 9.18
C SER A 260 -3.25 -7.31 9.10
N CYS A 261 -4.25 -6.52 8.79
CA CYS A 261 -5.65 -6.94 8.84
C CYS A 261 -6.26 -7.03 7.44
N TYR A 262 -7.21 -7.94 7.28
CA TYR A 262 -7.98 -8.08 6.05
C TYR A 262 -9.39 -8.61 6.34
N PRO A 263 -10.38 -8.27 5.52
CA PRO A 263 -11.72 -8.84 5.65
C PRO A 263 -11.76 -10.23 4.98
N ASP A 264 -12.51 -11.14 5.57
CA ASP A 264 -12.81 -12.46 5.01
C ASP A 264 -14.18 -12.91 5.49
N ALA A 265 -15.10 -13.13 4.54
CA ALA A 265 -16.48 -13.56 4.80
C ALA A 265 -17.22 -12.68 5.83
N GLY A 266 -17.04 -11.38 5.77
CA GLY A 266 -17.68 -10.41 6.65
C GLY A 266 -17.05 -10.27 8.04
N GLU A 267 -15.99 -11.00 8.32
CA GLU A 267 -15.17 -10.90 9.54
C GLU A 267 -13.81 -10.28 9.23
N ILE A 268 -13.08 -9.92 10.26
CA ILE A 268 -11.74 -9.34 10.14
C ILE A 268 -10.73 -10.31 10.75
N MET A 269 -9.67 -10.59 10.00
CA MET A 269 -8.50 -11.34 10.46
C MET A 269 -7.31 -10.40 10.50
N CYS A 270 -6.60 -10.38 11.64
CA CYS A 270 -5.35 -9.65 11.80
C CYS A 270 -4.24 -10.62 12.21
N VAL A 271 -3.10 -10.53 11.53
CA VAL A 271 -1.87 -11.21 11.87
C VAL A 271 -0.84 -10.15 12.24
N CYS A 272 -0.20 -10.31 13.40
CA CYS A 272 0.52 -9.22 14.04
C CYS A 272 1.96 -9.60 14.38
N ARG A 273 2.65 -8.71 15.08
CA ARG A 273 4.01 -8.87 15.58
C ARG A 273 3.98 -9.06 17.09
N ASP A 274 4.63 -10.11 17.58
CA ASP A 274 4.99 -10.24 18.98
C ASP A 274 6.41 -9.69 19.16
N ASN A 275 6.54 -8.55 19.79
CA ASN A 275 7.83 -7.94 20.05
C ASN A 275 8.42 -8.32 21.40
N TRP A 276 7.75 -9.18 22.13
CA TRP A 276 8.09 -9.54 23.49
C TRP A 276 8.82 -10.90 23.56
N HIS A 277 8.21 -11.99 23.07
CA HIS A 277 8.73 -13.33 23.32
C HIS A 277 8.35 -14.41 22.30
N GLY A 278 7.65 -14.09 21.23
CA GLY A 278 7.23 -15.06 20.22
C GLY A 278 7.90 -14.85 18.87
N SER A 279 8.37 -15.94 18.25
CA SER A 279 8.90 -15.95 16.88
C SER A 279 7.86 -16.29 15.83
N ASN A 280 6.74 -16.87 16.26
CA ASN A 280 5.54 -17.06 15.46
C ASN A 280 4.60 -15.86 15.64
N ARG A 281 3.71 -15.66 14.67
CA ARG A 281 2.85 -14.48 14.71
C ARG A 281 1.56 -14.72 15.50
N PRO A 282 1.26 -13.80 16.41
CA PRO A 282 -0.05 -13.76 17.05
C PRO A 282 -1.10 -13.27 16.06
N TRP A 283 -2.32 -13.75 16.22
CA TRP A 283 -3.46 -13.32 15.43
C TRP A 283 -4.64 -12.95 16.32
N VAL A 284 -5.51 -12.12 15.81
CA VAL A 284 -6.82 -11.82 16.37
C VAL A 284 -7.82 -11.77 15.21
N SER A 285 -8.95 -12.43 15.40
CA SER A 285 -10.08 -12.35 14.46
C SER A 285 -11.32 -11.87 15.20
N PHE A 286 -12.16 -11.12 14.50
CA PHE A 286 -13.35 -10.56 15.12
C PHE A 286 -14.44 -10.30 14.07
N ASN A 287 -15.70 -10.31 14.55
CA ASN A 287 -16.86 -9.93 13.76
C ASN A 287 -17.12 -8.42 13.84
N GLN A 288 -18.16 -7.97 13.17
CA GLN A 288 -18.52 -6.55 13.13
C GLN A 288 -19.03 -5.99 14.47
N ASN A 289 -19.34 -6.86 15.43
CA ASN A 289 -19.69 -6.49 16.80
C ASN A 289 -18.50 -6.48 17.74
N LEU A 290 -17.28 -6.70 17.22
CA LEU A 290 -16.04 -6.80 17.98
C LEU A 290 -15.96 -7.98 18.95
N GLU A 291 -16.74 -9.03 18.71
CA GLU A 291 -16.57 -10.32 19.37
C GLU A 291 -15.34 -11.00 18.73
N TYR A 292 -14.33 -11.28 19.53
CA TYR A 292 -13.00 -11.64 19.03
C TYR A 292 -12.53 -13.01 19.53
N GLN A 293 -11.59 -13.58 18.79
CA GLN A 293 -10.79 -14.74 19.15
C GLN A 293 -9.31 -14.41 18.97
N ILE A 294 -8.45 -15.02 19.77
CA ILE A 294 -7.01 -14.78 19.77
C ILE A 294 -6.25 -16.12 19.69
N GLY A 295 -5.04 -16.05 19.19
CA GLY A 295 -4.15 -17.20 19.11
C GLY A 295 -2.80 -16.83 18.49
N TYR A 296 -1.98 -17.83 18.30
CA TYR A 296 -0.75 -17.79 17.51
C TYR A 296 -0.87 -18.75 16.34
N ILE A 297 -0.21 -18.45 15.23
CA ILE A 297 -0.09 -19.39 14.12
C ILE A 297 0.75 -20.57 14.60
N CYS A 298 0.21 -21.77 14.46
CA CYS A 298 0.79 -22.98 15.08
C CYS A 298 2.00 -23.54 14.31
N SER A 299 2.09 -23.27 13.02
CA SER A 299 3.13 -23.77 12.11
C SER A 299 4.54 -23.56 12.63
N GLY A 300 5.39 -24.57 12.45
CA GLY A 300 6.83 -24.45 12.64
C GLY A 300 7.56 -23.69 11.54
N VAL A 301 6.82 -23.17 10.56
CA VAL A 301 7.27 -22.15 9.59
C VAL A 301 7.08 -20.78 10.22
N PHE A 302 8.02 -20.37 11.05
CA PHE A 302 7.91 -19.13 11.82
C PHE A 302 7.96 -17.90 10.93
N GLY A 303 7.08 -16.96 11.12
CA GLY A 303 6.92 -15.77 10.26
C GLY A 303 7.69 -14.54 10.69
N ASP A 304 8.17 -14.48 11.94
CA ASP A 304 8.83 -13.30 12.49
C ASP A 304 10.35 -13.28 12.21
N ASN A 305 11.00 -12.23 12.62
CA ASN A 305 12.45 -12.06 12.54
C ASN A 305 12.92 -11.21 13.75
N PRO A 306 13.83 -11.68 14.62
CA PRO A 306 14.52 -12.98 14.55
C PRO A 306 13.60 -14.18 14.82
N ARG A 307 14.04 -15.34 14.36
CA ARG A 307 13.32 -16.62 14.56
C ARG A 307 14.29 -17.79 14.60
N PRO A 308 13.94 -18.93 15.22
CA PRO A 308 14.71 -20.16 15.09
C PRO A 308 14.53 -20.75 13.67
N ASN A 309 15.36 -21.74 13.34
CA ASN A 309 15.16 -22.53 12.13
C ASN A 309 13.79 -23.21 12.15
N ASP A 310 13.26 -23.49 10.97
CA ASP A 310 11.99 -24.20 10.85
C ASP A 310 12.04 -25.56 11.56
N GLY A 311 10.94 -25.90 12.16
CA GLY A 311 10.85 -27.12 12.95
C GLY A 311 9.47 -27.31 13.53
N THR A 312 9.39 -27.69 14.80
CA THR A 312 8.14 -27.82 15.52
C THR A 312 7.69 -26.47 16.06
N GLY A 313 6.46 -26.06 15.68
CA GLY A 313 5.83 -24.84 16.17
C GLY A 313 5.08 -25.04 17.47
N SER A 314 4.22 -24.09 17.76
CA SER A 314 3.30 -24.08 18.88
C SER A 314 2.15 -23.14 18.58
N CYS A 315 0.98 -23.44 19.12
CA CYS A 315 -0.17 -22.52 19.05
C CYS A 315 -0.13 -21.42 20.13
N GLY A 316 0.97 -21.31 20.85
CA GLY A 316 1.36 -20.23 21.74
C GLY A 316 2.70 -19.63 21.30
N PRO A 317 3.22 -18.63 22.02
CA PRO A 317 4.48 -17.99 21.64
C PRO A 317 5.67 -18.94 21.69
N VAL A 318 6.49 -18.94 20.65
CA VAL A 318 7.70 -19.74 20.52
C VAL A 318 8.92 -18.86 20.67
N SER A 319 9.70 -19.08 21.73
CA SER A 319 10.99 -18.41 21.93
C SER A 319 12.12 -19.17 21.20
N PRO A 320 13.27 -18.56 20.99
CA PRO A 320 13.67 -17.23 21.43
C PRO A 320 13.33 -16.17 20.40
N ASN A 321 12.88 -15.03 20.87
CA ASN A 321 12.74 -13.87 20.01
C ASN A 321 13.65 -12.71 20.48
N GLY A 322 13.96 -12.60 21.77
CA GLY A 322 14.88 -11.57 22.26
C GLY A 322 14.29 -10.16 22.29
N ALA A 323 13.00 -10.01 22.49
CA ALA A 323 12.34 -8.70 22.57
C ALA A 323 12.57 -7.82 21.32
N TYR A 324 12.37 -8.39 20.15
CA TYR A 324 12.46 -7.73 18.85
C TYR A 324 11.54 -8.44 17.85
N GLY A 325 11.30 -7.84 16.72
CA GLY A 325 10.47 -8.42 15.69
C GLY A 325 10.45 -7.60 14.42
N ILE A 326 9.58 -7.98 13.51
CA ILE A 326 9.32 -7.27 12.25
C ILE A 326 7.83 -7.31 11.93
N LYS A 327 7.29 -6.21 11.39
CA LYS A 327 5.95 -6.24 10.83
C LYS A 327 5.89 -7.22 9.65
N GLY A 328 4.88 -8.07 9.66
CA GLY A 328 4.58 -9.01 8.59
C GLY A 328 3.10 -9.31 8.52
N PHE A 329 2.76 -10.31 7.72
CA PHE A 329 1.39 -10.71 7.43
C PHE A 329 1.31 -12.21 7.17
N SER A 330 0.09 -12.72 7.18
CA SER A 330 -0.24 -14.06 6.68
C SER A 330 -1.69 -14.08 6.22
N PHE A 331 -2.03 -15.03 5.35
CA PHE A 331 -3.41 -15.24 4.92
C PHE A 331 -3.87 -16.63 5.31
N LYS A 332 -4.94 -16.70 6.10
CA LYS A 332 -5.55 -17.94 6.53
C LYS A 332 -6.50 -18.49 5.47
N TYR A 333 -6.36 -19.76 5.14
CA TYR A 333 -7.25 -20.52 4.25
C TYR A 333 -7.63 -21.84 4.91
N GLY A 334 -8.79 -21.89 5.58
CA GLY A 334 -9.17 -23.06 6.36
C GLY A 334 -8.14 -23.38 7.44
N ASN A 335 -7.57 -24.58 7.43
CA ASN A 335 -6.48 -24.98 8.32
C ASN A 335 -5.10 -24.60 7.80
N GLY A 336 -5.01 -24.15 6.56
CA GLY A 336 -3.77 -23.73 5.92
C GLY A 336 -3.50 -22.25 6.07
N VAL A 337 -2.27 -21.87 5.77
CA VAL A 337 -1.81 -20.49 5.84
C VAL A 337 -0.74 -20.20 4.80
N TRP A 338 -0.85 -19.05 4.15
CA TRP A 338 0.24 -18.44 3.41
C TRP A 338 1.01 -17.54 4.36
N ILE A 339 2.30 -17.83 4.53
CA ILE A 339 3.19 -17.06 5.40
C ILE A 339 4.14 -16.25 4.53
N GLY A 340 4.10 -14.92 4.68
CA GLY A 340 5.10 -14.02 4.12
C GLY A 340 6.16 -13.73 5.17
N ARG A 341 7.44 -13.90 4.81
CA ARG A 341 8.53 -13.72 5.77
C ARG A 341 9.85 -13.35 5.10
N THR A 342 10.75 -12.74 5.86
CA THR A 342 12.15 -12.59 5.45
C THR A 342 12.80 -13.96 5.26
N LYS A 343 13.71 -14.09 4.31
CA LYS A 343 14.46 -15.35 4.12
C LYS A 343 15.52 -15.54 5.20
N SER A 344 16.16 -14.46 5.65
CA SER A 344 17.07 -14.52 6.79
C SER A 344 16.31 -14.69 8.10
N THR A 345 16.83 -15.50 9.01
CA THR A 345 16.26 -15.70 10.34
C THR A 345 16.66 -14.62 11.34
N ASN A 346 17.65 -13.81 11.05
CA ASN A 346 18.25 -12.86 12.00
C ASN A 346 18.53 -11.47 11.43
N SER A 347 18.28 -11.23 10.16
CA SER A 347 18.40 -9.92 9.53
C SER A 347 17.24 -9.65 8.60
N ARG A 348 16.98 -8.37 8.30
CA ARG A 348 15.92 -7.94 7.40
C ARG A 348 16.38 -8.04 5.96
N SER A 349 16.55 -9.27 5.47
CA SER A 349 17.02 -9.57 4.13
C SER A 349 16.24 -10.71 3.50
N GLY A 350 16.04 -10.61 2.18
CA GLY A 350 15.22 -11.55 1.42
C GLY A 350 13.74 -11.51 1.79
N PHE A 351 12.93 -12.13 0.98
CA PHE A 351 11.51 -12.33 1.25
C PHE A 351 10.98 -13.53 0.47
N GLU A 352 10.08 -14.27 1.09
CA GLU A 352 9.45 -15.46 0.51
C GLU A 352 8.00 -15.62 0.96
N MET A 353 7.20 -16.27 0.12
CA MET A 353 5.86 -16.76 0.45
C MET A 353 5.90 -18.27 0.58
N VAL A 354 5.35 -18.79 1.67
CA VAL A 354 5.30 -20.21 1.97
C VAL A 354 3.85 -20.62 2.23
N TRP A 355 3.40 -21.66 1.57
CA TRP A 355 2.11 -22.29 1.84
C TRP A 355 2.31 -23.53 2.72
N ASP A 356 1.75 -23.47 3.93
CA ASP A 356 1.63 -24.61 4.82
C ASP A 356 0.15 -25.02 4.90
N PRO A 357 -0.24 -26.16 4.33
CA PRO A 357 -1.65 -26.53 4.19
C PRO A 357 -2.36 -26.83 5.51
N ASN A 358 -1.62 -27.02 6.60
CA ASN A 358 -2.15 -27.28 7.94
C ASN A 358 -1.60 -26.31 9.00
N GLY A 359 -0.85 -25.31 8.59
CA GLY A 359 -0.04 -24.47 9.48
C GLY A 359 -0.82 -23.56 10.42
N TRP A 360 -2.10 -23.34 10.17
CA TRP A 360 -2.91 -22.55 11.10
C TRP A 360 -3.20 -23.31 12.40
N THR A 361 -3.33 -24.63 12.32
CA THR A 361 -3.76 -25.49 13.45
C THR A 361 -2.75 -26.56 13.84
N ASP A 362 -1.79 -26.87 12.99
CA ASP A 362 -0.79 -27.92 13.21
C ASP A 362 0.60 -27.32 13.44
N THR A 363 1.34 -27.92 14.37
CA THR A 363 2.67 -27.48 14.78
C THR A 363 3.81 -28.00 13.91
N ASP A 364 3.55 -28.91 12.98
CA ASP A 364 4.54 -29.31 11.99
C ASP A 364 4.86 -28.15 11.04
N SER A 365 6.01 -28.25 10.36
CA SER A 365 6.35 -27.32 9.29
C SER A 365 6.24 -28.02 7.94
N ASP A 366 5.49 -27.44 7.02
CA ASP A 366 5.30 -27.95 5.67
C ASP A 366 5.45 -26.83 4.64
N PHE A 367 6.20 -27.12 3.58
CA PHE A 367 6.43 -26.25 2.43
C PHE A 367 5.81 -26.86 1.18
N SER A 368 4.48 -27.01 1.14
CA SER A 368 3.79 -27.55 -0.02
C SER A 368 3.93 -26.69 -1.25
N MET A 369 3.96 -25.36 -1.07
CA MET A 369 4.29 -24.37 -2.12
C MET A 369 5.19 -23.30 -1.52
N LYS A 370 6.08 -22.77 -2.34
CA LYS A 370 6.98 -21.67 -1.97
C LYS A 370 7.21 -20.79 -3.19
N GLN A 371 7.25 -19.49 -2.98
CA GLN A 371 7.63 -18.52 -4.00
C GLN A 371 8.64 -17.55 -3.43
N ASP A 372 9.81 -17.42 -4.08
CA ASP A 372 10.81 -16.43 -3.75
C ASP A 372 10.41 -15.06 -4.31
N ILE A 373 10.57 -14.03 -3.49
CA ILE A 373 10.23 -12.65 -3.83
C ILE A 373 11.48 -11.78 -3.89
N VAL A 374 12.35 -11.87 -2.89
CA VAL A 374 13.62 -11.15 -2.81
C VAL A 374 14.70 -12.13 -2.36
N ALA A 375 15.84 -12.14 -3.04
CA ALA A 375 16.96 -12.99 -2.68
C ALA A 375 17.50 -12.63 -1.29
N ILE A 376 18.00 -13.63 -0.56
CA ILE A 376 18.53 -13.42 0.80
C ILE A 376 19.72 -12.44 0.84
N THR A 377 20.42 -12.28 -0.27
CA THR A 377 21.54 -11.34 -0.42
C THR A 377 21.10 -9.87 -0.49
N ASP A 378 19.80 -9.62 -0.69
CA ASP A 378 19.24 -8.27 -0.83
C ASP A 378 18.41 -7.87 0.39
N TRP A 379 18.48 -6.58 0.77
CA TRP A 379 17.78 -6.04 1.91
C TRP A 379 16.28 -5.97 1.65
N SER A 380 15.50 -6.26 2.68
CA SER A 380 14.07 -6.11 2.75
C SER A 380 13.67 -5.34 4.01
N GLY A 381 12.47 -5.53 4.51
CA GLY A 381 12.00 -4.82 5.68
C GLY A 381 10.61 -5.26 6.09
N TYR A 382 9.78 -4.31 6.47
CA TYR A 382 8.39 -4.53 6.80
C TYR A 382 7.64 -5.12 5.62
N SER A 383 6.61 -5.87 5.90
CA SER A 383 5.63 -6.33 4.92
C SER A 383 4.24 -6.27 5.52
N GLY A 384 3.24 -6.16 4.69
CA GLY A 384 1.87 -6.07 5.15
C GLY A 384 0.88 -6.51 4.08
N SER A 385 -0.32 -6.86 4.53
CA SER A 385 -1.42 -7.25 3.66
C SER A 385 -2.22 -6.03 3.20
N PHE A 386 -2.79 -6.16 2.03
CA PHE A 386 -3.92 -5.36 1.56
C PHE A 386 -4.80 -6.23 0.67
N VAL A 387 -5.99 -5.78 0.38
CA VAL A 387 -6.91 -6.53 -0.45
C VAL A 387 -7.47 -5.66 -1.58
N GLN A 388 -7.87 -6.33 -2.65
CA GLN A 388 -8.67 -5.72 -3.72
C GLN A 388 -10.07 -6.31 -3.66
N HIS A 389 -11.05 -5.44 -3.38
CA HIS A 389 -12.44 -5.84 -3.27
C HIS A 389 -13.06 -6.16 -4.63
N PRO A 390 -14.13 -6.98 -4.68
CA PRO A 390 -14.86 -7.28 -5.91
C PRO A 390 -15.30 -6.02 -6.68
N GLU A 391 -15.61 -4.94 -5.98
CA GLU A 391 -16.01 -3.66 -6.57
C GLU A 391 -14.89 -3.01 -7.39
N LEU A 392 -13.61 -3.32 -7.09
CA LEU A 392 -12.46 -2.87 -7.88
C LEU A 392 -12.14 -3.82 -9.03
N THR A 393 -12.12 -5.13 -8.75
CA THR A 393 -11.60 -6.14 -9.68
C THR A 393 -12.65 -6.73 -10.61
N GLY A 394 -13.92 -6.66 -10.24
CA GLY A 394 -15.01 -7.37 -10.90
C GLY A 394 -15.01 -8.89 -10.64
N LEU A 395 -14.15 -9.38 -9.76
CA LEU A 395 -14.14 -10.78 -9.32
C LEU A 395 -15.30 -11.02 -8.32
N ASP A 396 -15.61 -12.29 -8.08
CA ASP A 396 -16.61 -12.71 -7.08
C ASP A 396 -16.00 -12.96 -5.68
N CYS A 397 -14.74 -12.69 -5.51
CA CYS A 397 -13.97 -12.93 -4.28
C CYS A 397 -13.03 -11.76 -3.99
N ILE A 398 -12.55 -11.68 -2.75
CA ILE A 398 -11.57 -10.68 -2.31
C ILE A 398 -10.17 -11.17 -2.69
N ARG A 399 -9.45 -10.38 -3.51
CA ARG A 399 -8.09 -10.72 -3.89
C ARG A 399 -7.13 -10.33 -2.78
N PRO A 400 -6.39 -11.29 -2.19
CA PRO A 400 -5.35 -11.00 -1.22
C PRO A 400 -4.11 -10.46 -1.94
N CYS A 401 -3.52 -9.43 -1.37
CA CYS A 401 -2.30 -8.80 -1.86
C CYS A 401 -1.37 -8.50 -0.70
N PHE A 402 -0.10 -8.28 -0.99
CA PHE A 402 0.87 -7.82 0.00
C PHE A 402 1.89 -6.88 -0.62
N TRP A 403 2.49 -6.08 0.24
CA TRP A 403 3.62 -5.22 -0.08
C TRP A 403 4.83 -5.60 0.76
N VAL A 404 5.99 -5.33 0.24
CA VAL A 404 7.28 -5.50 0.94
C VAL A 404 8.04 -4.18 0.86
N GLU A 405 8.49 -3.71 2.00
CA GLU A 405 9.39 -2.57 2.12
C GLU A 405 10.83 -3.03 1.87
N LEU A 406 11.49 -2.39 0.92
CA LEU A 406 12.88 -2.66 0.58
C LEU A 406 13.75 -1.55 1.20
N ILE A 407 14.21 -1.79 2.43
CA ILE A 407 15.00 -0.81 3.19
C ILE A 407 16.42 -0.77 2.66
N ARG A 408 16.93 0.45 2.45
CA ARG A 408 18.31 0.71 2.07
C ARG A 408 18.92 1.78 2.99
N GLY A 409 20.24 1.79 3.05
CA GLY A 409 20.97 2.74 3.86
C GLY A 409 21.34 2.21 5.24
N ARG A 410 21.47 3.12 6.21
CA ARG A 410 21.89 2.77 7.57
C ARG A 410 20.90 1.83 8.27
N PRO A 411 21.41 0.94 9.17
CA PRO A 411 22.81 0.77 9.58
C PRO A 411 23.61 -0.17 8.66
N LYS A 412 22.98 -0.78 7.66
CA LYS A 412 23.58 -1.85 6.85
C LYS A 412 24.49 -1.35 5.73
N GLU A 413 24.28 -0.13 5.28
CA GLU A 413 25.02 0.47 4.19
C GLU A 413 25.60 1.83 4.61
N SER A 414 26.63 2.28 3.88
CA SER A 414 27.34 3.53 4.19
C SER A 414 26.62 4.74 3.61
N THR A 415 25.53 5.13 4.25
CA THR A 415 24.75 6.31 3.92
C THR A 415 24.48 7.15 5.16
N ILE A 416 24.02 8.40 4.97
CA ILE A 416 23.61 9.28 6.08
C ILE A 416 22.11 9.16 6.41
N TRP A 417 21.39 8.34 5.67
CA TRP A 417 19.94 8.15 5.75
C TRP A 417 19.57 6.66 5.79
N THR A 418 18.32 6.41 6.18
CA THR A 418 17.63 5.14 6.00
C THR A 418 16.34 5.43 5.27
N SER A 419 16.07 4.69 4.21
CA SER A 419 14.83 4.83 3.45
C SER A 419 14.37 3.50 2.88
N GLY A 420 13.13 3.43 2.40
CA GLY A 420 12.55 2.24 1.80
C GLY A 420 11.92 2.55 0.45
N SER A 421 12.00 1.60 -0.46
CA SER A 421 11.13 1.49 -1.62
C SER A 421 10.10 0.39 -1.38
N SER A 422 9.14 0.23 -2.25
CA SER A 422 8.11 -0.79 -2.10
C SER A 422 7.91 -1.61 -3.36
N ILE A 423 7.57 -2.87 -3.15
CA ILE A 423 7.08 -3.79 -4.17
C ILE A 423 5.82 -4.45 -3.64
N SER A 424 4.86 -4.71 -4.51
CA SER A 424 3.62 -5.39 -4.13
C SER A 424 3.26 -6.50 -5.10
N PHE A 425 2.55 -7.48 -4.58
CA PHE A 425 2.06 -8.66 -5.28
C PHE A 425 0.61 -8.90 -4.96
N CYS A 426 -0.13 -9.44 -5.92
CA CYS A 426 -1.49 -9.92 -5.69
C CYS A 426 -1.61 -11.40 -6.01
N GLY A 427 -2.48 -12.08 -5.28
CA GLY A 427 -2.72 -13.50 -5.45
C GLY A 427 -3.36 -13.84 -6.78
N VAL A 428 -2.93 -14.96 -7.35
CA VAL A 428 -3.47 -15.53 -8.58
C VAL A 428 -3.72 -17.02 -8.38
N ASN A 429 -4.71 -17.57 -9.10
CA ASN A 429 -5.05 -18.98 -9.03
C ASN A 429 -4.26 -19.82 -10.04
N SER A 430 -2.98 -19.52 -10.20
CA SER A 430 -2.04 -20.26 -11.03
C SER A 430 -0.64 -20.18 -10.40
N GLU A 431 0.17 -21.20 -10.64
CA GLU A 431 1.57 -21.16 -10.24
C GLU A 431 2.31 -20.06 -10.99
N THR A 432 3.20 -19.37 -10.29
CA THR A 432 4.01 -18.29 -10.82
C THR A 432 5.49 -18.61 -10.69
N VAL A 433 6.29 -18.10 -11.64
CA VAL A 433 7.74 -18.26 -11.61
C VAL A 433 8.31 -17.37 -10.51
N SER A 434 9.22 -17.93 -9.72
CA SER A 434 9.96 -17.19 -8.68
C SER A 434 11.08 -16.37 -9.32
N TRP A 435 11.13 -15.08 -8.93
CA TRP A 435 12.18 -14.14 -9.33
C TRP A 435 12.67 -13.38 -8.11
N SER A 436 13.84 -12.74 -8.23
CA SER A 436 14.29 -11.79 -7.21
C SER A 436 13.93 -10.36 -7.64
N TRP A 437 13.27 -9.63 -6.73
CA TRP A 437 12.80 -8.26 -6.94
C TRP A 437 13.41 -7.30 -5.91
N PRO A 438 14.74 -7.11 -5.89
CA PRO A 438 15.40 -6.21 -4.95
C PRO A 438 15.11 -4.75 -5.29
N ASP A 439 15.50 -3.85 -4.39
CA ASP A 439 15.48 -2.41 -4.66
C ASP A 439 16.34 -2.04 -5.88
N GLY A 440 17.54 -2.61 -5.97
CA GLY A 440 18.42 -2.49 -7.14
C GLY A 440 19.21 -1.19 -7.22
N ALA A 441 19.08 -0.27 -6.26
CA ALA A 441 19.90 0.94 -6.23
C ALA A 441 21.35 0.64 -5.91
N GLU A 442 22.26 1.34 -6.55
CA GLU A 442 23.70 1.31 -6.25
C GLU A 442 24.01 2.38 -5.22
N LEU A 443 24.54 1.97 -4.05
CA LEU A 443 24.84 2.85 -2.93
C LEU A 443 26.32 2.76 -2.53
N PRO A 444 26.91 3.85 -1.95
CA PRO A 444 26.30 5.17 -1.80
C PRO A 444 26.27 5.97 -3.10
N PHE A 445 25.37 6.95 -3.17
CA PHE A 445 25.40 7.96 -4.23
C PHE A 445 25.75 9.35 -3.64
N THR A 446 26.31 10.23 -4.50
CA THR A 446 26.71 11.58 -4.07
C THR A 446 25.48 12.45 -3.82
N ILE A 447 25.50 13.20 -2.73
CA ILE A 447 24.49 14.21 -2.42
C ILE A 447 24.96 15.55 -3.00
N ASP A 448 24.25 16.04 -4.00
CA ASP A 448 24.65 17.19 -4.80
C ASP A 448 23.98 18.51 -4.36
N LYS A 449 23.19 18.54 -3.28
CA LYS A 449 22.41 19.71 -2.82
C LYS A 449 22.68 20.11 -1.38
#